data_b88acbbd7f80dfbf63f20110d7052dbc
#
_entry.id   b88acbbd7f80dfbf63f20110d7052dbc
#
_cell.length_a   1.000
_cell.length_b   1.000
_cell.length_c   1.000
_cell.angle_alpha   90.00
_cell.angle_beta   90.00
_cell.angle_gamma   90.00
#
_symmetry.space_group_name_H-M   'P 1'
#
loop_
_entity.id
_entity.type
_entity.pdbx_description
1 polymer ?
#
loop_
_entity_poly.entity_id
_entity_poly.type
_entity_poly.pdbx_seq_one_letter_code
_entity_poly.pdbx_strand_id
1 'polypeptide(L)'
;RAIAGLSMGGGQSLNFGLGNLDTFSYVGGFSSAPNTKAPEVLVPDPKAAREKLNLLWISCGDADRLLRFSERTHEYLVENDVPHVYYIEPGDHNFKVWKNGLYMFAKLIFKPVDESLFTKYSLLGTPASTNMRNAKYPQLMPDGSAIFRLKAPDAKRVQLDLAKKYDMDKNTEGVWEVRTDSLTEGLHYYSLLIDGVAVADPASKTFYGMGRMASGIEVPFKGDDYYALKDVPHGDIRIKQYYSPVLNSWRQFYMYTPPGYESSDEKYPVLYIMHGGGEDESGWAMQGKTNLIFDNLIAEGKAKSMIVIMPDGNMPASAFTEMGLQMFTNELKDGLIPFVEKNYRIKEGSENRALAGLSMGGIQTLFTGVQNTDLFDYLGVFSSGWFANDDSISGKQYEFMQENVDQINENLKEFWVAMGGQEDIAYTNCKVMLQKFDEMGIEYTYSEYPGGHTWPVWRNNLYTFAPLLFR
;
A
#
# COMPACT_ATOMS: atom_id res chain seq x y z
N ARG A 1 -28.47 1.61 -39.87
CA ARG A 1 -27.96 0.36 -40.49
C ARG A 1 -27.01 -0.35 -39.53
N ALA A 2 -26.91 -1.70 -39.65
CA ALA A 2 -26.01 -2.53 -38.89
C ALA A 2 -25.00 -3.24 -39.81
N ILE A 3 -23.80 -3.48 -39.32
CA ILE A 3 -22.78 -4.32 -39.92
C ILE A 3 -22.15 -5.20 -38.82
N ALA A 4 -22.03 -6.48 -39.06
CA ALA A 4 -21.38 -7.41 -38.14
C ALA A 4 -20.73 -8.57 -38.88
N GLY A 5 -19.72 -9.17 -38.26
CA GLY A 5 -19.03 -10.33 -38.85
C GLY A 5 -18.19 -11.10 -37.86
N LEU A 6 -17.77 -12.30 -38.24
CA LEU A 6 -16.92 -13.17 -37.42
C LEU A 6 -15.50 -13.31 -38.02
N SER A 7 -14.51 -13.51 -37.16
CA SER A 7 -13.11 -13.72 -37.55
C SER A 7 -12.59 -12.62 -38.47
N MET A 8 -12.17 -12.96 -39.71
CA MET A 8 -11.78 -11.93 -40.70
C MET A 8 -12.94 -10.98 -41.04
N GLY A 9 -14.18 -11.50 -41.14
CA GLY A 9 -15.38 -10.68 -41.30
C GLY A 9 -15.63 -9.76 -40.10
N GLY A 10 -15.24 -10.17 -38.88
CA GLY A 10 -15.27 -9.33 -37.69
C GLY A 10 -14.34 -8.13 -37.83
N GLY A 11 -13.09 -8.34 -38.23
CA GLY A 11 -12.15 -7.27 -38.51
C GLY A 11 -12.62 -6.37 -39.65
N GLN A 12 -13.19 -6.89 -40.72
CA GLN A 12 -13.78 -6.10 -41.80
C GLN A 12 -14.96 -5.26 -41.32
N SER A 13 -15.86 -5.84 -40.51
CA SER A 13 -17.04 -5.14 -39.98
C SER A 13 -16.65 -4.01 -39.05
N LEU A 14 -15.64 -4.21 -38.21
CA LEU A 14 -15.09 -3.10 -37.38
C LEU A 14 -14.44 -2.03 -38.26
N ASN A 15 -13.58 -2.42 -39.22
CA ASN A 15 -12.88 -1.47 -40.10
C ASN A 15 -13.84 -0.62 -40.95
N PHE A 16 -14.87 -1.23 -41.54
CA PHE A 16 -15.84 -0.52 -42.35
C PHE A 16 -16.89 0.22 -41.51
N GLY A 17 -17.40 -0.42 -40.46
CA GLY A 17 -18.44 0.14 -39.61
C GLY A 17 -17.97 1.40 -38.89
N LEU A 18 -16.82 1.33 -38.23
CA LEU A 18 -16.24 2.45 -37.48
C LEU A 18 -15.64 3.52 -38.40
N GLY A 19 -15.17 3.12 -39.60
CA GLY A 19 -14.73 4.07 -40.63
C GLY A 19 -15.86 4.81 -41.36
N ASN A 20 -17.13 4.42 -41.19
CA ASN A 20 -18.30 4.99 -41.88
C ASN A 20 -19.48 5.18 -40.91
N LEU A 21 -19.28 5.95 -39.85
CA LEU A 21 -20.27 6.18 -38.79
C LEU A 21 -21.55 6.87 -39.29
N ASP A 22 -21.51 7.58 -40.41
CA ASP A 22 -22.71 8.18 -41.06
C ASP A 22 -23.58 7.10 -41.73
N THR A 23 -23.03 5.92 -41.98
CA THR A 23 -23.74 4.83 -42.61
C THR A 23 -24.18 3.75 -41.60
N PHE A 24 -23.33 3.45 -40.63
CA PHE A 24 -23.54 2.38 -39.68
C PHE A 24 -23.54 2.92 -38.25
N SER A 25 -24.63 2.73 -37.53
CA SER A 25 -24.78 3.07 -36.10
C SER A 25 -24.83 1.83 -35.20
N TYR A 26 -24.80 0.63 -35.78
CA TYR A 26 -24.70 -0.65 -35.07
C TYR A 26 -23.57 -1.46 -35.71
N VAL A 27 -22.52 -1.71 -34.94
CA VAL A 27 -21.31 -2.37 -35.44
C VAL A 27 -20.95 -3.54 -34.53
N GLY A 28 -20.71 -4.74 -35.10
CA GLY A 28 -20.38 -5.94 -34.36
C GLY A 28 -19.15 -6.69 -34.89
N GLY A 29 -18.22 -7.01 -34.00
CA GLY A 29 -17.07 -7.90 -34.30
C GLY A 29 -17.09 -9.12 -33.37
N PHE A 30 -17.13 -10.32 -33.95
CA PHE A 30 -17.09 -11.60 -33.26
C PHE A 30 -15.74 -12.27 -33.49
N SER A 31 -14.95 -12.54 -32.45
CA SER A 31 -13.59 -13.12 -32.55
C SER A 31 -12.76 -12.45 -33.65
N SER A 32 -12.67 -11.14 -33.68
CA SER A 32 -12.08 -10.37 -34.77
C SER A 32 -10.62 -10.77 -35.03
N ALA A 33 -10.27 -10.94 -36.31
CA ALA A 33 -8.99 -11.48 -36.76
C ALA A 33 -7.90 -10.39 -36.92
N PRO A 34 -6.63 -10.76 -37.21
CA PRO A 34 -5.50 -9.84 -37.35
C PRO A 34 -5.66 -8.72 -38.40
N ASN A 35 -6.60 -8.84 -39.30
CA ASN A 35 -6.96 -7.80 -40.28
C ASN A 35 -7.71 -6.60 -39.67
N THR A 36 -8.06 -6.69 -38.36
CA THR A 36 -8.59 -5.55 -37.61
C THR A 36 -7.48 -4.51 -37.47
N LYS A 37 -7.75 -3.28 -37.90
CA LYS A 37 -6.82 -2.14 -37.76
C LYS A 37 -6.41 -1.92 -36.31
N ALA A 38 -5.31 -1.19 -36.11
CA ALA A 38 -4.93 -0.73 -34.78
C ALA A 38 -6.05 0.17 -34.20
N PRO A 39 -6.31 0.12 -32.90
CA PRO A 39 -7.48 0.79 -32.30
C PRO A 39 -7.56 2.27 -32.58
N GLU A 40 -6.45 3.00 -32.55
CA GLU A 40 -6.33 4.43 -32.85
C GLU A 40 -6.63 4.77 -34.32
N VAL A 41 -6.43 3.82 -35.22
CA VAL A 41 -6.79 3.93 -36.64
C VAL A 41 -8.24 3.52 -36.88
N LEU A 42 -8.73 2.63 -36.03
CA LEU A 42 -10.10 2.12 -36.08
C LEU A 42 -11.11 3.18 -35.62
N VAL A 43 -10.78 3.90 -34.56
CA VAL A 43 -11.60 4.97 -33.95
C VAL A 43 -10.73 6.23 -33.79
N PRO A 44 -10.43 6.94 -34.87
CA PRO A 44 -9.56 8.13 -34.82
C PRO A 44 -10.25 9.35 -34.16
N ASP A 45 -11.57 9.35 -34.08
CA ASP A 45 -12.38 10.35 -33.38
C ASP A 45 -13.35 9.68 -32.39
N PRO A 46 -12.91 9.44 -31.14
CA PRO A 46 -13.75 8.86 -30.11
C PRO A 46 -15.03 9.66 -29.82
N LYS A 47 -14.99 10.98 -29.97
CA LYS A 47 -16.15 11.84 -29.75
C LYS A 47 -17.23 11.55 -30.81
N ALA A 48 -16.87 11.51 -32.09
CA ALA A 48 -17.79 11.15 -33.14
C ALA A 48 -18.35 9.72 -32.98
N ALA A 49 -17.55 8.79 -32.50
CA ALA A 49 -18.00 7.44 -32.21
C ALA A 49 -19.06 7.41 -31.10
N ARG A 50 -18.87 8.16 -30.01
CA ARG A 50 -19.87 8.31 -28.93
C ARG A 50 -21.19 8.90 -29.40
N GLU A 51 -21.13 9.89 -30.27
CA GLU A 51 -22.31 10.58 -30.73
C GLU A 51 -23.13 9.83 -31.79
N LYS A 52 -22.48 8.99 -32.61
CA LYS A 52 -23.09 8.34 -33.77
C LYS A 52 -23.41 6.85 -33.61
N LEU A 53 -22.73 6.16 -32.70
CA LEU A 53 -22.99 4.74 -32.45
C LEU A 53 -24.15 4.53 -31.49
N ASN A 54 -25.12 3.73 -31.91
CA ASN A 54 -26.17 3.22 -31.01
C ASN A 54 -25.72 1.93 -30.32
N LEU A 55 -24.86 1.12 -30.97
CA LEU A 55 -24.30 -0.09 -30.41
C LEU A 55 -22.96 -0.42 -31.09
N LEU A 56 -21.93 -0.56 -30.29
CA LEU A 56 -20.69 -1.23 -30.68
C LEU A 56 -20.57 -2.52 -29.86
N TRP A 57 -20.46 -3.66 -30.56
CA TRP A 57 -20.38 -4.98 -29.97
C TRP A 57 -19.06 -5.64 -30.30
N ILE A 58 -18.34 -6.07 -29.28
CA ILE A 58 -17.09 -6.83 -29.42
C ILE A 58 -17.24 -8.11 -28.60
N SER A 59 -17.15 -9.27 -29.23
CA SER A 59 -17.21 -10.53 -28.52
C SER A 59 -16.14 -11.51 -28.97
N CYS A 60 -15.77 -12.42 -28.04
CA CYS A 60 -14.78 -13.46 -28.27
C CYS A 60 -14.99 -14.61 -27.29
N GLY A 61 -14.45 -15.80 -27.63
CA GLY A 61 -14.28 -16.88 -26.67
C GLY A 61 -13.07 -16.60 -25.76
N ASP A 62 -13.13 -17.02 -24.50
CA ASP A 62 -12.05 -16.85 -23.52
C ASP A 62 -10.80 -17.72 -23.83
N ALA A 63 -10.98 -18.84 -24.55
CA ALA A 63 -9.91 -19.70 -25.03
C ALA A 63 -9.52 -19.42 -26.49
N ASP A 64 -10.12 -18.43 -27.15
CA ASP A 64 -9.84 -18.07 -28.52
C ASP A 64 -8.44 -17.45 -28.66
N ARG A 65 -7.58 -18.05 -29.52
CA ARG A 65 -6.22 -17.53 -29.80
C ARG A 65 -6.19 -16.10 -30.36
N LEU A 66 -7.33 -15.59 -30.84
CA LEU A 66 -7.49 -14.26 -31.40
C LEU A 66 -8.03 -13.25 -30.35
N LEU A 67 -8.27 -13.66 -29.11
CA LEU A 67 -8.82 -12.83 -28.04
C LEU A 67 -8.08 -11.50 -27.89
N ARG A 68 -6.76 -11.49 -28.01
CA ARG A 68 -5.90 -10.29 -27.94
C ARG A 68 -6.32 -9.15 -28.88
N PHE A 69 -6.96 -9.45 -30.04
CA PHE A 69 -7.43 -8.41 -30.96
C PHE A 69 -8.72 -7.74 -30.49
N SER A 70 -9.56 -8.50 -29.81
CA SER A 70 -10.75 -7.98 -29.12
C SER A 70 -10.36 -7.20 -27.87
N GLU A 71 -9.42 -7.71 -27.07
CA GLU A 71 -8.89 -7.06 -25.85
C GLU A 71 -8.30 -5.69 -26.16
N ARG A 72 -7.33 -5.58 -27.09
CA ARG A 72 -6.70 -4.30 -27.42
C ARG A 72 -7.71 -3.24 -27.91
N THR A 73 -8.73 -3.69 -28.68
CA THR A 73 -9.78 -2.78 -29.16
C THR A 73 -10.66 -2.31 -28.00
N HIS A 74 -11.03 -3.24 -27.13
CA HIS A 74 -11.77 -2.95 -25.91
C HIS A 74 -11.02 -1.96 -25.01
N GLU A 75 -9.74 -2.23 -24.72
CA GLU A 75 -8.89 -1.36 -23.89
C GLU A 75 -8.88 0.08 -24.42
N TYR A 76 -8.62 0.26 -25.70
CA TYR A 76 -8.63 1.58 -26.33
C TYR A 76 -9.98 2.29 -26.22
N LEU A 77 -11.08 1.56 -26.45
CA LEU A 77 -12.44 2.13 -26.38
C LEU A 77 -12.77 2.58 -24.96
N VAL A 78 -12.29 1.85 -23.97
CA VAL A 78 -12.39 2.17 -22.55
C VAL A 78 -11.59 3.43 -22.22
N GLU A 79 -10.32 3.50 -22.62
CA GLU A 79 -9.43 4.65 -22.40
C GLU A 79 -9.97 5.95 -23.03
N ASN A 80 -10.77 5.81 -24.08
CA ASN A 80 -11.33 6.93 -24.83
C ASN A 80 -12.85 7.14 -24.59
N ASP A 81 -13.43 6.56 -23.54
CA ASP A 81 -14.84 6.73 -23.16
C ASP A 81 -15.86 6.37 -24.27
N VAL A 82 -15.55 5.41 -25.14
CA VAL A 82 -16.47 4.99 -26.21
C VAL A 82 -17.38 3.87 -25.69
N PRO A 83 -18.71 4.10 -25.53
CA PRO A 83 -19.64 3.09 -25.07
C PRO A 83 -19.69 1.88 -26.00
N HIS A 84 -19.49 0.69 -25.45
CA HIS A 84 -19.54 -0.57 -26.20
C HIS A 84 -19.87 -1.74 -25.29
N VAL A 85 -20.36 -2.81 -25.88
CA VAL A 85 -20.55 -4.09 -25.18
C VAL A 85 -19.32 -4.97 -25.45
N TYR A 86 -18.62 -5.37 -24.40
CA TYR A 86 -17.53 -6.34 -24.46
C TYR A 86 -18.02 -7.66 -23.86
N TYR A 87 -18.24 -8.65 -24.72
CA TYR A 87 -18.89 -9.90 -24.36
C TYR A 87 -17.92 -11.07 -24.55
N ILE A 88 -17.40 -11.58 -23.45
CA ILE A 88 -16.52 -12.76 -23.43
C ILE A 88 -17.29 -13.93 -22.84
N GLU A 89 -17.23 -15.07 -23.52
CA GLU A 89 -17.88 -16.30 -23.10
C GLU A 89 -16.92 -17.50 -23.15
N PRO A 90 -17.21 -18.57 -22.40
CA PRO A 90 -16.40 -19.78 -22.46
C PRO A 90 -16.40 -20.41 -23.84
N GLY A 91 -15.22 -20.59 -24.43
CA GLY A 91 -15.06 -21.27 -25.71
C GLY A 91 -13.88 -20.78 -26.55
N ASP A 92 -13.67 -21.46 -27.66
CA ASP A 92 -12.59 -21.27 -28.62
C ASP A 92 -13.10 -20.59 -29.90
N HIS A 93 -12.24 -20.44 -30.92
CA HIS A 93 -12.53 -19.89 -32.24
C HIS A 93 -13.45 -20.80 -33.07
N ASN A 94 -14.74 -20.85 -32.72
CA ASN A 94 -15.70 -21.78 -33.32
C ASN A 94 -17.14 -21.27 -33.40
N PHE A 95 -17.97 -21.96 -34.16
CA PHE A 95 -19.37 -21.57 -34.39
C PHE A 95 -20.26 -21.60 -33.14
N LYS A 96 -19.91 -22.33 -32.08
CA LYS A 96 -20.69 -22.29 -30.83
C LYS A 96 -20.64 -20.88 -30.22
N VAL A 97 -19.46 -20.31 -30.11
CA VAL A 97 -19.22 -18.93 -29.62
C VAL A 97 -19.87 -17.91 -30.54
N TRP A 98 -19.66 -18.03 -31.85
CA TRP A 98 -20.19 -17.04 -32.81
C TRP A 98 -21.71 -17.05 -32.94
N LYS A 99 -22.36 -18.21 -32.85
CA LYS A 99 -23.82 -18.30 -32.82
C LYS A 99 -24.41 -17.60 -31.60
N ASN A 100 -23.81 -17.80 -30.43
CA ASN A 100 -24.26 -17.13 -29.22
C ASN A 100 -23.98 -15.62 -29.26
N GLY A 101 -22.80 -15.21 -29.70
CA GLY A 101 -22.47 -13.81 -29.95
C GLY A 101 -23.45 -13.11 -30.88
N LEU A 102 -23.79 -13.77 -32.03
CA LEU A 102 -24.80 -13.26 -32.95
C LEU A 102 -26.20 -13.19 -32.32
N TYR A 103 -26.59 -14.20 -31.57
CA TYR A 103 -27.89 -14.23 -30.88
C TYR A 103 -28.01 -13.06 -29.87
N MET A 104 -26.98 -12.83 -29.10
CA MET A 104 -26.96 -11.74 -28.13
C MET A 104 -26.94 -10.37 -28.80
N PHE A 105 -26.11 -10.18 -29.84
CA PHE A 105 -26.07 -8.96 -30.64
C PHE A 105 -27.42 -8.64 -31.30
N ALA A 106 -28.07 -9.67 -31.91
CA ALA A 106 -29.34 -9.51 -32.57
C ALA A 106 -30.50 -9.07 -31.67
N LYS A 107 -30.40 -9.30 -30.36
CA LYS A 107 -31.37 -8.82 -29.38
C LYS A 107 -31.28 -7.32 -29.17
N LEU A 108 -30.16 -6.69 -29.46
CA LEU A 108 -29.83 -5.31 -29.15
C LEU A 108 -29.92 -4.37 -30.34
N ILE A 109 -29.73 -4.88 -31.56
CA ILE A 109 -29.79 -4.04 -32.79
C ILE A 109 -31.18 -3.46 -33.02
N PHE A 110 -31.24 -2.24 -33.52
CA PHE A 110 -32.46 -1.49 -33.87
C PHE A 110 -33.45 -1.25 -32.72
N LYS A 111 -32.95 -1.28 -31.51
CA LYS A 111 -33.71 -0.99 -30.27
C LYS A 111 -32.90 -0.02 -29.41
N PRO A 112 -33.56 0.68 -28.48
CA PRO A 112 -32.84 1.34 -27.40
C PRO A 112 -32.02 0.28 -26.64
N VAL A 113 -30.73 0.52 -26.47
CA VAL A 113 -29.84 -0.34 -25.69
C VAL A 113 -29.82 0.14 -24.25
N ASP A 114 -30.00 -0.78 -23.31
CA ASP A 114 -29.83 -0.48 -21.90
C ASP A 114 -28.36 -0.09 -21.64
N GLU A 115 -28.15 1.12 -21.13
CA GLU A 115 -26.79 1.63 -20.86
C GLU A 115 -26.03 0.79 -19.85
N SER A 116 -26.72 0.03 -19.01
CA SER A 116 -26.06 -0.91 -18.09
C SER A 116 -25.32 -2.05 -18.77
N LEU A 117 -25.65 -2.33 -20.05
CA LEU A 117 -24.96 -3.31 -20.88
C LEU A 117 -23.65 -2.80 -21.48
N PHE A 118 -23.46 -1.48 -21.55
CA PHE A 118 -22.21 -0.93 -22.05
C PHE A 118 -21.10 -1.13 -21.05
N THR A 119 -19.98 -1.63 -21.55
CA THR A 119 -18.75 -1.64 -20.77
C THR A 119 -18.29 -0.21 -20.57
N LYS A 120 -18.21 0.19 -19.32
CA LYS A 120 -17.65 1.49 -18.94
C LYS A 120 -16.17 1.31 -18.65
N TYR A 121 -15.35 2.27 -19.07
CA TYR A 121 -13.91 2.30 -18.77
C TYR A 121 -13.62 2.09 -17.26
N SER A 122 -14.53 2.55 -16.39
CA SER A 122 -14.46 2.35 -14.95
C SER A 122 -14.48 0.87 -14.49
N LEU A 123 -14.69 -0.09 -15.40
CA LEU A 123 -14.71 -1.53 -15.09
C LEU A 123 -13.36 -2.22 -15.34
N LEU A 124 -12.39 -1.55 -16.00
CA LEU A 124 -11.05 -2.09 -16.16
C LEU A 124 -10.22 -1.85 -14.90
N GLY A 125 -9.87 -2.93 -14.24
CA GLY A 125 -8.93 -2.89 -13.13
C GLY A 125 -7.48 -2.87 -13.64
N THR A 126 -6.60 -2.20 -12.89
CA THR A 126 -5.15 -2.27 -13.10
C THR A 126 -4.53 -3.27 -12.13
N PRO A 127 -3.60 -4.14 -12.57
CA PRO A 127 -2.88 -5.00 -11.64
C PRO A 127 -2.20 -4.18 -10.53
N ALA A 128 -2.31 -4.63 -9.29
CA ALA A 128 -1.65 -3.94 -8.18
C ALA A 128 -0.12 -3.96 -8.34
N SER A 129 0.56 -2.89 -7.95
CA SER A 129 2.03 -2.78 -8.04
C SER A 129 2.77 -3.80 -7.14
N THR A 130 2.07 -4.37 -6.20
CA THR A 130 2.54 -5.46 -5.34
C THR A 130 2.42 -6.85 -5.95
N ASN A 131 1.82 -6.97 -7.14
CA ASN A 131 1.70 -8.27 -7.80
C ASN A 131 3.06 -8.83 -8.19
N MET A 132 3.16 -10.16 -8.16
CA MET A 132 4.30 -10.88 -8.74
C MET A 132 4.33 -10.66 -10.25
N ARG A 133 5.52 -10.79 -10.84
CA ARG A 133 5.70 -10.59 -12.29
C ARG A 133 4.70 -11.41 -13.08
N ASN A 134 3.96 -10.77 -14.00
CA ASN A 134 2.92 -11.34 -14.86
C ASN A 134 1.62 -11.76 -14.14
N ALA A 135 1.49 -11.55 -12.86
CA ALA A 135 0.23 -11.76 -12.16
C ALA A 135 -0.76 -10.63 -12.49
N LYS A 136 -1.95 -10.99 -12.96
CA LYS A 136 -3.01 -10.02 -13.31
C LYS A 136 -3.85 -9.60 -12.09
N TYR A 137 -3.88 -10.40 -11.06
CA TYR A 137 -4.66 -10.18 -9.84
C TYR A 137 -3.75 -10.19 -8.62
N PRO A 138 -4.16 -9.48 -7.55
CA PRO A 138 -5.32 -8.59 -7.44
C PRO A 138 -5.28 -7.40 -8.41
N GLN A 139 -6.49 -6.97 -8.83
CA GLN A 139 -6.68 -5.78 -9.66
C GLN A 139 -7.34 -4.67 -8.85
N LEU A 140 -6.83 -3.45 -8.99
CA LEU A 140 -7.42 -2.24 -8.45
C LEU A 140 -8.40 -1.65 -9.44
N MET A 141 -9.61 -1.37 -8.99
CA MET A 141 -10.68 -0.81 -9.80
C MET A 141 -10.71 0.72 -9.66
N PRO A 142 -11.20 1.47 -10.67
CA PRO A 142 -11.27 2.93 -10.62
C PRO A 142 -12.12 3.49 -9.47
N ASP A 143 -13.08 2.71 -8.95
CA ASP A 143 -13.90 3.09 -7.79
C ASP A 143 -13.21 2.82 -6.44
N GLY A 144 -11.94 2.39 -6.46
CA GLY A 144 -11.14 2.06 -5.30
C GLY A 144 -11.33 0.64 -4.76
N SER A 145 -12.29 -0.14 -5.29
CA SER A 145 -12.42 -1.56 -4.93
C SER A 145 -11.28 -2.39 -5.54
N ALA A 146 -11.11 -3.62 -5.08
CA ALA A 146 -10.15 -4.55 -5.65
C ALA A 146 -10.79 -5.90 -5.96
N ILE A 147 -10.34 -6.54 -7.04
CA ILE A 147 -10.77 -7.90 -7.42
C ILE A 147 -9.62 -8.86 -7.13
N PHE A 148 -9.91 -9.89 -6.37
CA PHE A 148 -8.98 -10.97 -6.04
C PHE A 148 -9.42 -12.26 -6.73
N ARG A 149 -8.46 -13.03 -7.24
CA ARG A 149 -8.69 -14.33 -7.87
C ARG A 149 -7.68 -15.35 -7.39
N LEU A 150 -8.17 -16.57 -7.12
CA LEU A 150 -7.35 -17.72 -6.77
C LEU A 150 -7.84 -18.97 -7.50
N LYS A 151 -6.95 -19.70 -8.16
CA LYS A 151 -7.26 -21.03 -8.70
C LYS A 151 -7.02 -22.09 -7.64
N ALA A 152 -8.10 -22.61 -7.06
CA ALA A 152 -8.07 -23.65 -6.05
C ALA A 152 -9.27 -24.61 -6.25
N PRO A 153 -9.22 -25.51 -7.27
CA PRO A 153 -10.36 -26.32 -7.67
C PRO A 153 -10.82 -27.29 -6.59
N ASP A 154 -9.93 -27.76 -5.74
CA ASP A 154 -10.24 -28.76 -4.70
C ASP A 154 -10.68 -28.13 -3.36
N ALA A 155 -10.50 -26.81 -3.20
CA ALA A 155 -10.93 -26.11 -1.99
C ALA A 155 -12.45 -26.12 -1.84
N LYS A 156 -12.92 -26.28 -0.60
CA LYS A 156 -14.36 -26.27 -0.24
C LYS A 156 -14.84 -24.85 0.07
N ARG A 157 -13.97 -24.02 0.63
CA ARG A 157 -14.25 -22.62 0.96
C ARG A 157 -12.97 -21.80 0.81
N VAL A 158 -13.08 -20.65 0.17
CA VAL A 158 -12.00 -19.66 0.15
C VAL A 158 -12.56 -18.31 0.61
N GLN A 159 -11.81 -17.63 1.45
CA GLN A 159 -12.12 -16.28 1.91
C GLN A 159 -10.89 -15.39 1.71
N LEU A 160 -11.13 -14.12 1.46
CA LEU A 160 -10.13 -13.06 1.56
C LEU A 160 -10.23 -12.43 2.96
N ASP A 161 -9.14 -12.42 3.71
CA ASP A 161 -8.99 -11.73 5.00
C ASP A 161 -8.22 -10.43 4.77
N LEU A 162 -8.96 -9.33 4.64
CA LEU A 162 -8.45 -7.98 4.34
C LEU A 162 -9.25 -6.98 5.18
N ALA A 163 -8.74 -6.59 6.34
CA ALA A 163 -9.43 -5.81 7.38
C ALA A 163 -10.74 -6.46 7.87
N LYS A 164 -11.52 -7.02 6.96
CA LYS A 164 -12.66 -7.91 7.22
C LYS A 164 -12.57 -9.14 6.31
N LYS A 165 -13.39 -10.14 6.60
CA LYS A 165 -13.46 -11.35 5.79
C LYS A 165 -14.51 -11.24 4.70
N TYR A 166 -14.10 -11.57 3.48
CA TYR A 166 -14.97 -11.66 2.31
C TYR A 166 -15.04 -13.13 1.86
N ASP A 167 -16.23 -13.69 1.74
CA ASP A 167 -16.40 -15.00 1.11
C ASP A 167 -16.18 -14.86 -0.40
N MET A 168 -15.43 -15.80 -1.00
CA MET A 168 -15.17 -15.81 -2.43
C MET A 168 -16.12 -16.78 -3.14
N ASP A 169 -16.52 -16.43 -4.35
CA ASP A 169 -17.37 -17.26 -5.20
C ASP A 169 -16.52 -18.12 -6.13
N LYS A 170 -16.86 -19.42 -6.25
CA LYS A 170 -16.16 -20.38 -7.09
C LYS A 170 -16.87 -20.55 -8.43
N ASN A 171 -16.15 -20.35 -9.52
CA ASN A 171 -16.68 -20.63 -10.85
C ASN A 171 -16.50 -22.11 -11.23
N THR A 172 -17.03 -22.50 -12.42
CA THR A 172 -16.99 -23.88 -12.94
C THR A 172 -15.58 -24.38 -13.24
N GLU A 173 -14.59 -23.50 -13.37
CA GLU A 173 -13.19 -23.83 -13.63
C GLU A 173 -12.36 -23.96 -12.35
N GLY A 174 -12.98 -23.82 -11.17
CA GLY A 174 -12.32 -23.88 -9.88
C GLY A 174 -11.54 -22.62 -9.53
N VAL A 175 -11.86 -21.49 -10.16
CA VAL A 175 -11.34 -20.18 -9.83
C VAL A 175 -12.28 -19.51 -8.84
N TRP A 176 -11.72 -19.06 -7.75
CA TRP A 176 -12.39 -18.28 -6.72
C TRP A 176 -12.16 -16.80 -6.96
N GLU A 177 -13.22 -16.00 -6.84
CA GLU A 177 -13.16 -14.55 -7.06
C GLU A 177 -13.96 -13.81 -5.98
N VAL A 178 -13.47 -12.63 -5.63
CA VAL A 178 -14.21 -11.66 -4.83
C VAL A 178 -13.84 -10.24 -5.22
N ARG A 179 -14.81 -9.33 -5.13
CA ARG A 179 -14.60 -7.90 -5.20
C ARG A 179 -14.81 -7.30 -3.81
N THR A 180 -13.86 -6.45 -3.38
CA THR A 180 -13.94 -5.77 -2.08
C THR A 180 -14.80 -4.51 -2.14
N ASP A 181 -15.06 -3.91 -0.99
CA ASP A 181 -15.42 -2.49 -0.92
C ASP A 181 -14.25 -1.62 -1.37
N SER A 182 -14.50 -0.31 -1.51
CA SER A 182 -13.42 0.66 -1.78
C SER A 182 -12.38 0.62 -0.66
N LEU A 183 -11.12 0.51 -1.04
CA LEU A 183 -9.96 0.53 -0.15
C LEU A 183 -9.41 1.94 -0.05
N THR A 184 -8.88 2.29 1.11
CA THR A 184 -8.11 3.53 1.29
C THR A 184 -6.75 3.43 0.60
N GLU A 185 -6.14 4.58 0.31
CA GLU A 185 -4.82 4.66 -0.31
C GLU A 185 -3.74 4.03 0.58
N GLY A 186 -2.70 3.46 -0.05
CA GLY A 186 -1.53 2.87 0.59
C GLY A 186 -1.56 1.35 0.72
N LEU A 187 -0.71 0.79 1.59
CA LEU A 187 -0.51 -0.65 1.73
C LEU A 187 -1.52 -1.26 2.71
N HIS A 188 -2.19 -2.32 2.26
CA HIS A 188 -3.07 -3.15 3.08
C HIS A 188 -2.56 -4.59 3.10
N TYR A 189 -2.43 -5.17 4.30
CA TYR A 189 -2.16 -6.59 4.45
C TYR A 189 -3.42 -7.41 4.14
N TYR A 190 -3.21 -8.56 3.52
CA TYR A 190 -4.27 -9.55 3.36
C TYR A 190 -3.73 -10.98 3.39
N SER A 191 -4.61 -11.94 3.63
CA SER A 191 -4.36 -13.37 3.51
C SER A 191 -5.53 -14.05 2.82
N LEU A 192 -5.25 -15.16 2.16
CA LEU A 192 -6.28 -16.06 1.67
C LEU A 192 -6.54 -17.13 2.72
N LEU A 193 -7.79 -17.36 3.08
CA LEU A 193 -8.19 -18.44 3.98
C LEU A 193 -8.72 -19.59 3.13
N ILE A 194 -7.91 -20.62 2.93
CA ILE A 194 -8.27 -21.81 2.16
C ILE A 194 -8.67 -22.89 3.13
N ASP A 195 -9.96 -23.28 3.14
CA ASP A 195 -10.52 -24.26 4.09
C ASP A 195 -10.15 -23.95 5.56
N GLY A 196 -10.06 -22.66 5.90
CA GLY A 196 -9.74 -22.16 7.23
C GLY A 196 -8.24 -21.93 7.51
N VAL A 197 -7.34 -22.33 6.61
CA VAL A 197 -5.91 -22.10 6.74
C VAL A 197 -5.51 -20.78 6.09
N ALA A 198 -4.86 -19.89 6.86
CA ALA A 198 -4.35 -18.62 6.35
C ALA A 198 -3.06 -18.86 5.54
N VAL A 199 -3.07 -18.43 4.28
CA VAL A 199 -1.93 -18.52 3.37
C VAL A 199 -1.68 -17.18 2.68
N ALA A 200 -0.43 -16.95 2.31
CA ALA A 200 -0.09 -15.83 1.44
C ALA A 200 -0.57 -16.11 0.02
N ASP A 201 -1.01 -15.07 -0.69
CA ASP A 201 -1.38 -15.14 -2.09
C ASP A 201 -0.11 -15.34 -2.96
N PRO A 202 0.00 -16.43 -3.73
CA PRO A 202 1.17 -16.65 -4.59
C PRO A 202 1.31 -15.61 -5.71
N ALA A 203 0.26 -14.85 -5.99
CA ALA A 203 0.25 -13.80 -7.00
C ALA A 203 0.73 -12.43 -6.48
N SER A 204 0.99 -12.28 -5.18
CA SER A 204 1.38 -11.02 -4.54
C SER A 204 2.73 -11.12 -3.82
N LYS A 205 3.42 -9.99 -3.71
CA LYS A 205 4.55 -9.83 -2.77
C LYS A 205 4.08 -10.04 -1.34
N THR A 206 4.97 -10.59 -0.52
CA THR A 206 4.72 -10.81 0.90
C THR A 206 5.59 -9.92 1.76
N PHE A 207 5.05 -9.58 2.93
CA PHE A 207 5.68 -8.73 3.93
C PHE A 207 5.53 -9.41 5.30
N TYR A 208 6.51 -9.28 6.15
CA TYR A 208 6.33 -9.71 7.53
C TYR A 208 5.49 -8.69 8.27
N GLY A 209 4.33 -9.11 8.71
CA GLY A 209 3.35 -8.28 9.42
C GLY A 209 2.23 -9.13 10.00
N MET A 210 1.56 -8.65 11.03
CA MET A 210 0.53 -9.42 11.75
C MET A 210 1.06 -10.76 12.35
N GLY A 211 2.35 -10.81 12.68
CA GLY A 211 3.02 -12.01 13.22
C GLY A 211 3.26 -13.13 12.20
N ARG A 212 3.15 -12.85 10.90
CA ARG A 212 3.36 -13.83 9.82
C ARG A 212 3.73 -13.15 8.51
N MET A 213 4.15 -13.93 7.53
CA MET A 213 4.23 -13.46 6.15
C MET A 213 2.80 -13.29 5.61
N ALA A 214 2.42 -12.05 5.36
CA ALA A 214 1.14 -11.67 4.78
C ALA A 214 1.35 -11.09 3.37
N SER A 215 0.37 -11.26 2.48
CA SER A 215 0.36 -10.56 1.20
C SER A 215 0.01 -9.09 1.39
N GLY A 216 0.39 -8.24 0.44
CA GLY A 216 0.07 -6.83 0.47
C GLY A 216 -0.53 -6.34 -0.84
N ILE A 217 -1.54 -5.49 -0.75
CA ILE A 217 -2.05 -4.73 -1.89
C ILE A 217 -1.76 -3.24 -1.67
N GLU A 218 -1.06 -2.63 -2.61
CA GLU A 218 -0.77 -1.20 -2.60
C GLU A 218 -1.81 -0.46 -3.44
N VAL A 219 -2.64 0.36 -2.80
CA VAL A 219 -3.58 1.27 -3.47
C VAL A 219 -2.87 2.59 -3.74
N PRO A 220 -2.77 3.05 -5.00
CA PRO A 220 -2.06 4.28 -5.34
C PRO A 220 -2.60 5.50 -4.61
N PHE A 221 -1.70 6.38 -4.20
CA PHE A 221 -2.05 7.68 -3.64
C PHE A 221 -2.57 8.61 -4.76
N LYS A 222 -3.68 9.31 -4.52
CA LYS A 222 -4.32 10.17 -5.52
C LYS A 222 -3.78 11.61 -5.57
N GLY A 223 -3.01 11.99 -4.55
CA GLY A 223 -2.38 13.31 -4.46
C GLY A 223 -0.94 13.34 -4.96
N ASP A 224 -0.17 14.33 -4.50
CA ASP A 224 1.29 14.34 -4.68
C ASP A 224 1.87 13.20 -3.84
N ASP A 225 2.24 12.12 -4.53
CA ASP A 225 2.70 10.89 -3.89
C ASP A 225 4.10 11.11 -3.31
N TYR A 226 4.14 11.42 -2.02
CA TYR A 226 5.36 11.72 -1.25
C TYR A 226 6.27 10.51 -1.05
N TYR A 227 5.79 9.29 -1.31
CA TYR A 227 6.56 8.05 -1.31
C TYR A 227 6.66 7.39 -2.70
N ALA A 228 6.35 8.13 -3.77
CA ALA A 228 6.61 7.66 -5.12
C ALA A 228 8.11 7.60 -5.42
N LEU A 229 8.48 6.69 -6.30
CA LEU A 229 9.81 6.70 -6.90
C LEU A 229 9.88 7.85 -7.90
N LYS A 230 10.49 8.98 -7.49
CA LYS A 230 10.68 10.19 -8.32
C LYS A 230 12.09 10.19 -8.93
N ASP A 231 12.30 11.00 -9.96
CA ASP A 231 13.62 11.22 -10.58
C ASP A 231 14.44 12.23 -9.73
N VAL A 232 14.93 11.78 -8.60
CA VAL A 232 15.74 12.52 -7.63
C VAL A 232 16.94 11.67 -7.20
N PRO A 233 17.99 12.24 -6.60
CA PRO A 233 19.04 11.44 -5.99
C PRO A 233 18.49 10.49 -4.93
N HIS A 234 18.90 9.22 -4.98
CA HIS A 234 18.45 8.20 -4.06
C HIS A 234 19.51 7.76 -3.07
N GLY A 235 19.07 7.50 -1.85
CA GLY A 235 19.86 6.83 -0.83
C GLY A 235 19.75 5.31 -0.91
N ASP A 236 20.43 4.61 0.00
CA ASP A 236 20.48 3.14 0.02
C ASP A 236 19.77 2.56 1.25
N ILE A 237 19.07 1.45 1.06
CA ILE A 237 18.68 0.57 2.16
C ILE A 237 19.69 -0.54 2.31
N ARG A 238 20.21 -0.71 3.53
CA ARG A 238 21.23 -1.72 3.90
C ARG A 238 20.72 -2.61 5.00
N ILE A 239 20.98 -3.90 4.89
CA ILE A 239 20.71 -4.88 5.93
C ILE A 239 22.01 -5.13 6.67
N LYS A 240 22.02 -4.95 7.98
CA LYS A 240 23.19 -5.07 8.83
C LYS A 240 22.94 -5.99 10.01
N GLN A 241 23.96 -6.71 10.39
CA GLN A 241 23.95 -7.57 11.55
C GLN A 241 24.97 -7.09 12.57
N TYR A 242 24.65 -7.23 13.84
CA TYR A 242 25.54 -6.94 14.95
C TYR A 242 25.30 -7.95 16.07
N TYR A 243 26.33 -8.15 16.86
CA TYR A 243 26.22 -8.95 18.07
C TYR A 243 25.85 -8.04 19.22
N SER A 244 24.68 -8.28 19.81
CA SER A 244 24.22 -7.55 20.99
C SER A 244 24.94 -8.07 22.24
N PRO A 245 25.72 -7.24 22.94
CA PRO A 245 26.30 -7.64 24.22
C PRO A 245 25.25 -7.75 25.33
N VAL A 246 24.14 -7.01 25.21
CA VAL A 246 23.04 -6.99 26.17
C VAL A 246 22.22 -8.27 26.12
N LEU A 247 21.84 -8.70 24.91
CA LEU A 247 21.03 -9.90 24.69
C LEU A 247 21.87 -11.16 24.45
N ASN A 248 23.19 -11.02 24.36
CA ASN A 248 24.13 -12.12 24.06
C ASN A 248 23.71 -12.90 22.80
N SER A 249 23.30 -12.19 21.73
CA SER A 249 22.79 -12.79 20.50
C SER A 249 23.04 -11.89 19.28
N TRP A 250 23.03 -12.53 18.09
CA TRP A 250 23.06 -11.78 16.84
C TRP A 250 21.70 -11.15 16.58
N ARG A 251 21.75 -9.86 16.19
CA ARG A 251 20.57 -9.07 15.81
C ARG A 251 20.77 -8.44 14.45
N GLN A 252 19.67 -8.04 13.84
CA GLN A 252 19.64 -7.39 12.53
C GLN A 252 18.94 -6.04 12.63
N PHE A 253 19.34 -5.12 11.76
CA PHE A 253 18.61 -3.87 11.52
C PHE A 253 18.70 -3.50 10.04
N TYR A 254 17.71 -2.78 9.57
CA TYR A 254 17.75 -2.08 8.30
C TYR A 254 18.26 -0.66 8.55
N MET A 255 18.97 -0.12 7.57
CA MET A 255 19.53 1.23 7.65
C MET A 255 19.33 1.94 6.32
N TYR A 256 18.76 3.14 6.36
CA TYR A 256 18.79 4.07 5.25
C TYR A 256 20.00 5.00 5.41
N THR A 257 20.75 5.17 4.33
CA THR A 257 21.81 6.19 4.21
C THR A 257 21.41 7.19 3.12
N PRO A 258 21.58 8.52 3.36
CA PRO A 258 21.07 9.53 2.43
C PRO A 258 21.86 9.55 1.11
N PRO A 259 21.32 10.16 0.05
CA PRO A 259 22.03 10.34 -1.22
C PRO A 259 23.42 10.97 -1.01
N GLY A 260 24.41 10.44 -1.69
CA GLY A 260 25.79 10.91 -1.59
C GLY A 260 26.58 10.38 -0.38
N TYR A 261 26.00 9.53 0.47
CA TYR A 261 26.69 8.98 1.64
C TYR A 261 28.02 8.31 1.27
N GLU A 262 28.12 7.50 0.20
CA GLU A 262 29.36 6.81 -0.16
C GLU A 262 30.45 7.72 -0.76
N SER A 263 30.07 8.87 -1.27
CA SER A 263 30.98 9.82 -1.93
C SER A 263 31.38 11.00 -1.04
N SER A 264 31.00 10.99 0.24
CA SER A 264 31.25 12.06 1.20
C SER A 264 31.84 11.51 2.50
N ASP A 265 32.66 12.30 3.18
CA ASP A 265 33.14 12.04 4.54
C ASP A 265 32.27 12.73 5.62
N GLU A 266 31.15 13.31 5.22
CA GLU A 266 30.24 13.97 6.15
C GLU A 266 29.69 13.02 7.21
N LYS A 267 29.50 13.56 8.41
CA LYS A 267 28.79 12.90 9.50
C LYS A 267 27.32 13.37 9.50
N TYR A 268 26.43 12.45 9.80
CA TYR A 268 24.97 12.65 9.72
C TYR A 268 24.31 12.48 11.09
N PRO A 269 23.26 13.23 11.39
CA PRO A 269 22.38 12.94 12.52
C PRO A 269 21.62 11.63 12.27
N VAL A 270 21.03 11.03 13.31
CA VAL A 270 20.42 9.69 13.26
C VAL A 270 19.02 9.68 13.82
N LEU A 271 18.11 9.12 13.06
CA LEU A 271 16.78 8.71 13.52
C LEU A 271 16.77 7.19 13.75
N TYR A 272 16.46 6.77 14.98
CA TYR A 272 16.10 5.40 15.31
C TYR A 272 14.58 5.27 15.26
N ILE A 273 14.03 4.38 14.42
CA ILE A 273 12.59 4.25 14.24
C ILE A 273 12.13 2.80 14.37
N MET A 274 11.20 2.56 15.32
CA MET A 274 10.73 1.23 15.72
C MET A 274 9.45 0.85 14.99
N HIS A 275 9.37 -0.42 14.58
CA HIS A 275 8.17 -1.05 14.03
C HIS A 275 7.11 -1.35 15.11
N GLY A 276 5.91 -1.80 14.70
CA GLY A 276 4.82 -2.18 15.57
C GLY A 276 4.82 -3.65 15.99
N GLY A 277 3.89 -4.00 16.84
CA GLY A 277 3.68 -5.40 17.26
C GLY A 277 3.32 -6.30 16.07
N GLY A 278 3.94 -7.49 16.01
CA GLY A 278 3.75 -8.45 14.93
C GLY A 278 4.50 -8.11 13.64
N GLU A 279 5.42 -7.14 13.68
CA GLU A 279 6.33 -6.78 12.59
C GLU A 279 7.79 -7.03 13.00
N ASP A 280 8.74 -6.69 12.13
CA ASP A 280 10.17 -6.80 12.35
C ASP A 280 10.91 -5.58 11.77
N GLU A 281 12.23 -5.62 11.82
CA GLU A 281 13.13 -4.57 11.33
C GLU A 281 12.95 -4.21 9.85
N SER A 282 12.30 -5.05 9.06
CA SER A 282 12.03 -4.78 7.64
C SER A 282 10.85 -3.82 7.42
N GLY A 283 9.96 -3.67 8.42
CA GLY A 283 8.68 -2.97 8.30
C GLY A 283 8.80 -1.57 7.74
N TRP A 284 9.61 -0.72 8.36
CA TRP A 284 9.79 0.66 7.90
C TRP A 284 10.44 0.76 6.53
N ALA A 285 11.37 -0.13 6.19
CA ALA A 285 12.01 -0.13 4.87
C ALA A 285 11.06 -0.59 3.77
N MET A 286 10.34 -1.70 3.99
CA MET A 286 9.53 -2.35 2.96
C MET A 286 8.11 -1.78 2.88
N GLN A 287 7.38 -1.82 3.98
CA GLN A 287 6.01 -1.31 4.08
C GLN A 287 5.99 0.20 4.26
N GLY A 288 6.88 0.74 5.09
CA GLY A 288 6.98 2.16 5.43
C GLY A 288 7.52 3.06 4.32
N LYS A 289 8.21 2.48 3.30
CA LYS A 289 8.81 3.26 2.20
C LYS A 289 9.76 4.36 2.67
N THR A 290 10.44 4.15 3.77
CA THR A 290 11.32 5.13 4.43
C THR A 290 12.31 5.78 3.44
N ASN A 291 12.97 4.98 2.59
CA ASN A 291 13.91 5.51 1.62
C ASN A 291 13.26 6.51 0.65
N LEU A 292 12.10 6.19 0.08
CA LEU A 292 11.43 7.06 -0.88
C LEU A 292 10.92 8.35 -0.22
N ILE A 293 10.40 8.25 1.02
CA ILE A 293 9.97 9.43 1.79
C ILE A 293 11.16 10.36 2.03
N PHE A 294 12.29 9.83 2.49
CA PHE A 294 13.48 10.64 2.77
C PHE A 294 14.14 11.18 1.51
N ASP A 295 14.27 10.38 0.44
CA ASP A 295 14.82 10.82 -0.84
C ASP A 295 14.04 12.03 -1.38
N ASN A 296 12.71 11.95 -1.38
CA ASN A 296 11.84 13.03 -1.83
C ASN A 296 11.93 14.27 -0.94
N LEU A 297 11.86 14.09 0.39
CA LEU A 297 11.95 15.21 1.35
C LEU A 297 13.32 15.93 1.30
N ILE A 298 14.41 15.17 1.14
CA ILE A 298 15.76 15.73 1.04
C ILE A 298 15.90 16.49 -0.28
N ALA A 299 15.45 15.92 -1.40
CA ALA A 299 15.48 16.59 -2.70
C ALA A 299 14.64 17.87 -2.74
N GLU A 300 13.53 17.90 -2.01
CA GLU A 300 12.68 19.09 -1.85
C GLU A 300 13.23 20.10 -0.85
N GLY A 301 14.35 19.81 -0.17
CA GLY A 301 14.94 20.65 0.87
C GLY A 301 14.10 20.75 2.14
N LYS A 302 13.15 19.85 2.33
CA LYS A 302 12.22 19.82 3.48
C LYS A 302 12.79 19.08 4.68
N ALA A 303 13.63 18.07 4.47
CA ALA A 303 14.30 17.34 5.53
C ALA A 303 15.83 17.45 5.42
N LYS A 304 16.52 17.40 6.56
CA LYS A 304 17.98 17.26 6.60
C LYS A 304 18.39 15.88 6.14
N SER A 305 19.55 15.78 5.47
CA SER A 305 20.19 14.48 5.24
C SER A 305 20.52 13.82 6.56
N MET A 306 20.03 12.61 6.77
CA MET A 306 20.20 11.84 8.00
C MET A 306 20.31 10.35 7.71
N ILE A 307 20.88 9.61 8.66
CA ILE A 307 20.80 8.15 8.68
C ILE A 307 19.54 7.75 9.42
N VAL A 308 18.82 6.73 8.91
CA VAL A 308 17.68 6.14 9.61
C VAL A 308 18.00 4.70 9.96
N ILE A 309 17.95 4.36 11.24
CA ILE A 309 18.15 3.00 11.77
C ILE A 309 16.79 2.42 12.11
N MET A 310 16.49 1.28 11.53
CA MET A 310 15.24 0.53 11.69
C MET A 310 15.59 -0.83 12.31
N PRO A 311 15.68 -0.91 13.65
CA PRO A 311 16.06 -2.15 14.34
C PRO A 311 14.86 -3.06 14.55
N ASP A 312 15.13 -4.33 14.86
CA ASP A 312 14.14 -5.22 15.44
C ASP A 312 13.83 -4.76 16.90
N GLY A 313 12.62 -4.29 17.12
CA GLY A 313 12.12 -3.88 18.44
C GLY A 313 11.63 -5.03 19.31
N ASN A 314 11.59 -6.28 18.78
CA ASN A 314 11.15 -7.45 19.54
C ASN A 314 12.23 -7.88 20.55
N MET A 315 11.80 -8.12 21.79
CA MET A 315 12.63 -8.55 22.89
C MET A 315 12.19 -9.93 23.40
N PRO A 316 13.06 -10.69 24.09
CA PRO A 316 12.67 -11.95 24.73
C PRO A 316 11.48 -11.81 25.70
N ALA A 317 11.36 -10.67 26.36
CA ALA A 317 10.18 -10.31 27.14
C ALA A 317 9.21 -9.44 26.33
N SER A 318 7.91 -9.54 26.63
CA SER A 318 6.88 -8.78 25.94
C SER A 318 7.12 -7.27 26.09
N ALA A 319 7.05 -6.53 24.98
CA ALA A 319 7.12 -5.06 24.95
C ALA A 319 5.98 -4.36 25.70
N PHE A 320 4.98 -5.09 26.14
CA PHE A 320 3.87 -4.60 26.98
C PHE A 320 4.09 -4.89 28.47
N THR A 321 5.33 -5.13 28.88
CA THR A 321 5.74 -5.29 30.27
C THR A 321 6.92 -4.37 30.58
N GLU A 322 7.04 -3.92 31.83
CA GLU A 322 8.16 -3.08 32.27
C GLU A 322 9.51 -3.76 31.99
N MET A 323 9.60 -5.07 32.21
CA MET A 323 10.81 -5.85 31.91
C MET A 323 11.18 -5.79 30.42
N GLY A 324 10.22 -5.98 29.52
CA GLY A 324 10.48 -5.94 28.07
C GLY A 324 10.86 -4.54 27.58
N LEU A 325 10.23 -3.49 28.12
CA LEU A 325 10.58 -2.11 27.82
C LEU A 325 11.98 -1.75 28.32
N GLN A 326 12.34 -2.19 29.54
CA GLN A 326 13.68 -1.99 30.08
C GLN A 326 14.75 -2.77 29.29
N MET A 327 14.44 -4.01 28.85
CA MET A 327 15.34 -4.77 27.97
C MET A 327 15.56 -4.04 26.64
N PHE A 328 14.52 -3.49 26.04
CA PHE A 328 14.64 -2.70 24.82
C PHE A 328 15.50 -1.45 25.06
N THR A 329 15.24 -0.72 26.14
CA THR A 329 16.02 0.47 26.49
C THR A 329 17.51 0.16 26.63
N ASN A 330 17.86 -0.91 27.36
CA ASN A 330 19.25 -1.33 27.55
C ASN A 330 19.87 -1.77 26.21
N GLU A 331 19.13 -2.52 25.37
CA GLU A 331 19.58 -2.94 24.06
C GLU A 331 19.86 -1.74 23.15
N LEU A 332 19.00 -0.76 23.16
CA LEU A 332 19.19 0.45 22.36
C LEU A 332 20.42 1.25 22.85
N LYS A 333 20.53 1.47 24.17
CA LYS A 333 21.58 2.31 24.78
C LYS A 333 22.96 1.67 24.77
N ASP A 334 23.02 0.40 25.19
CA ASP A 334 24.29 -0.28 25.49
C ASP A 334 24.71 -1.25 24.36
N GLY A 335 23.80 -1.57 23.45
CA GLY A 335 24.05 -2.44 22.31
C GLY A 335 24.09 -1.70 20.98
N LEU A 336 22.93 -1.21 20.51
CA LEU A 336 22.78 -0.72 19.14
C LEU A 336 23.43 0.64 18.91
N ILE A 337 23.16 1.64 19.77
CA ILE A 337 23.71 3.01 19.60
C ILE A 337 25.24 2.97 19.56
N PRO A 338 25.97 2.34 20.51
CA PRO A 338 27.42 2.27 20.44
C PRO A 338 27.94 1.54 19.19
N PHE A 339 27.22 0.50 18.72
CA PHE A 339 27.60 -0.18 17.49
C PHE A 339 27.47 0.76 16.27
N VAL A 340 26.37 1.51 16.17
CA VAL A 340 26.10 2.44 15.07
C VAL A 340 27.13 3.56 15.06
N GLU A 341 27.41 4.19 16.19
CA GLU A 341 28.38 5.28 16.33
C GLU A 341 29.80 4.84 15.97
N LYS A 342 30.19 3.65 16.33
CA LYS A 342 31.51 3.09 16.02
C LYS A 342 31.69 2.78 14.53
N ASN A 343 30.65 2.39 13.82
CA ASN A 343 30.76 1.81 12.49
C ASN A 343 30.30 2.72 11.35
N TYR A 344 29.61 3.82 11.66
CA TYR A 344 29.05 4.73 10.66
C TYR A 344 29.42 6.19 10.94
N ARG A 345 29.30 7.03 9.92
CA ARG A 345 29.61 8.46 10.03
C ARG A 345 28.44 9.22 10.71
N ILE A 346 28.42 9.18 12.02
CA ILE A 346 27.39 9.73 12.89
C ILE A 346 27.87 11.02 13.56
N LYS A 347 26.99 12.01 13.65
CA LYS A 347 27.14 13.12 14.57
C LYS A 347 26.74 12.65 15.98
N GLU A 348 27.60 12.86 16.94
CA GLU A 348 27.36 12.55 18.34
C GLU A 348 26.50 13.63 19.02
N GLY A 349 25.97 13.33 20.21
CA GLY A 349 25.15 14.24 21.00
C GLY A 349 23.65 14.02 20.82
N SER A 350 22.87 14.36 21.84
CA SER A 350 21.41 14.22 21.85
C SER A 350 20.73 15.05 20.77
N GLU A 351 21.32 16.23 20.48
CA GLU A 351 20.85 17.16 19.45
C GLU A 351 20.93 16.60 18.02
N ASN A 352 21.68 15.53 17.83
CA ASN A 352 21.82 14.80 16.56
C ASN A 352 21.16 13.43 16.60
N ARG A 353 20.35 13.12 17.61
CA ARG A 353 19.72 11.82 17.79
C ARG A 353 18.22 11.94 18.03
N ALA A 354 17.44 11.23 17.20
CA ALA A 354 16.00 11.13 17.32
C ALA A 354 15.56 9.69 17.57
N LEU A 355 14.48 9.51 18.33
CA LEU A 355 13.85 8.21 18.58
C LEU A 355 12.38 8.31 18.19
N ALA A 356 11.90 7.38 17.37
CA ALA A 356 10.51 7.33 16.98
C ALA A 356 10.01 5.87 16.87
N GLY A 357 8.69 5.70 16.87
CA GLY A 357 8.12 4.37 16.63
C GLY A 357 6.61 4.39 16.53
N LEU A 358 6.09 3.35 15.88
CA LEU A 358 4.66 3.13 15.70
C LEU A 358 4.13 2.07 16.67
N SER A 359 2.92 2.24 17.21
CA SER A 359 2.23 1.24 18.03
C SER A 359 3.12 0.74 19.19
N MET A 360 3.52 -0.53 19.20
CA MET A 360 4.49 -1.09 20.14
C MET A 360 5.77 -0.25 20.19
N GLY A 361 6.33 0.11 19.03
CA GLY A 361 7.50 0.98 18.94
C GLY A 361 7.26 2.38 19.50
N GLY A 362 6.02 2.86 19.46
CA GLY A 362 5.62 4.11 20.11
C GLY A 362 5.66 4.03 21.64
N ILE A 363 5.22 2.91 22.23
CA ILE A 363 5.36 2.65 23.68
C ILE A 363 6.84 2.57 24.06
N GLN A 364 7.65 1.87 23.24
CA GLN A 364 9.11 1.80 23.46
C GLN A 364 9.75 3.19 23.38
N THR A 365 9.31 4.02 22.44
CA THR A 365 9.76 5.42 22.31
C THR A 365 9.39 6.25 23.52
N LEU A 366 8.14 6.16 24.00
CA LEU A 366 7.68 6.84 25.22
C LEU A 366 8.51 6.42 26.42
N PHE A 367 8.61 5.10 26.66
CA PHE A 367 9.30 4.59 27.85
C PHE A 367 10.79 4.95 27.85
N THR A 368 11.47 4.74 26.73
CA THR A 368 12.91 4.99 26.62
C THR A 368 13.22 6.47 26.54
N GLY A 369 12.48 7.22 25.70
CA GLY A 369 12.81 8.60 25.36
C GLY A 369 12.63 9.56 26.53
N VAL A 370 11.49 9.50 27.25
CA VAL A 370 11.23 10.40 28.37
C VAL A 370 12.17 10.19 29.55
N GLN A 371 12.70 8.97 29.72
CA GLN A 371 13.66 8.64 30.77
C GLN A 371 15.12 8.94 30.39
N ASN A 372 15.39 9.25 29.11
CA ASN A 372 16.74 9.44 28.60
C ASN A 372 16.79 10.68 27.67
N THR A 373 16.31 11.82 28.16
CA THR A 373 16.32 13.09 27.44
C THR A 373 17.73 13.67 27.26
N ASP A 374 18.73 13.08 27.91
CA ASP A 374 20.15 13.31 27.69
C ASP A 374 20.71 12.60 26.45
N LEU A 375 19.96 11.64 25.92
CA LEU A 375 20.33 10.88 24.71
C LEU A 375 19.58 11.32 23.46
N PHE A 376 18.36 11.84 23.59
CA PHE A 376 17.49 12.18 22.47
C PHE A 376 16.84 13.55 22.67
N ASP A 377 17.05 14.48 21.74
CA ASP A 377 16.35 15.77 21.73
C ASP A 377 15.01 15.70 20.96
N TYR A 378 14.75 14.62 20.22
CA TYR A 378 13.57 14.47 19.36
C TYR A 378 12.88 13.13 19.60
N LEU A 379 11.61 13.16 19.95
CA LEU A 379 10.77 11.98 20.13
C LEU A 379 9.57 12.00 19.18
N GLY A 380 9.29 10.86 18.51
CA GLY A 380 8.16 10.67 17.61
C GLY A 380 7.32 9.46 18.02
N VAL A 381 6.11 9.67 18.51
CA VAL A 381 5.18 8.62 18.95
C VAL A 381 4.03 8.53 17.95
N PHE A 382 3.94 7.42 17.21
CA PHE A 382 2.97 7.24 16.15
C PHE A 382 1.94 6.18 16.52
N SER A 383 0.65 6.50 16.41
CA SER A 383 -0.46 5.57 16.69
C SER A 383 -0.25 4.78 17.97
N SER A 384 0.05 5.49 19.07
CA SER A 384 0.43 4.87 20.34
C SER A 384 0.05 5.77 21.52
N GLY A 385 0.17 5.21 22.71
CA GLY A 385 -0.08 5.87 23.98
C GLY A 385 -0.04 4.85 25.11
N TRP A 386 0.12 5.31 26.36
CA TRP A 386 0.04 4.44 27.53
C TRP A 386 -1.35 3.79 27.62
N PHE A 387 -1.40 2.55 28.08
CA PHE A 387 -2.69 1.86 28.27
C PHE A 387 -3.52 2.54 29.36
N ALA A 388 -4.67 3.08 28.97
CA ALA A 388 -5.52 3.88 29.86
C ALA A 388 -6.10 3.09 31.05
N ASN A 389 -6.20 1.75 30.93
CA ASN A 389 -6.77 0.85 31.94
C ASN A 389 -5.73 -0.01 32.67
N ASP A 390 -4.42 0.30 32.51
CA ASP A 390 -3.33 -0.45 33.13
C ASP A 390 -2.32 0.52 33.77
N ASP A 391 -2.49 0.75 35.06
CA ASP A 391 -1.61 1.65 35.83
C ASP A 391 -0.26 0.99 36.20
N SER A 392 -0.04 -0.28 35.91
CA SER A 392 1.18 -0.99 36.33
C SER A 392 2.45 -0.42 35.68
N ILE A 393 2.33 0.07 34.46
CA ILE A 393 3.41 0.78 33.72
C ILE A 393 3.10 2.26 33.64
N SER A 394 1.91 2.61 33.14
CA SER A 394 1.51 4.01 32.89
C SER A 394 1.55 4.87 34.14
N GLY A 395 1.10 4.36 35.28
CA GLY A 395 1.14 5.09 36.56
C GLY A 395 2.56 5.53 36.95
N LYS A 396 3.51 4.58 36.94
CA LYS A 396 4.92 4.87 37.24
C LYS A 396 5.54 5.87 36.24
N GLN A 397 5.15 5.77 34.97
CA GLN A 397 5.65 6.69 33.94
C GLN A 397 5.09 8.11 34.13
N TYR A 398 3.82 8.24 34.49
CA TYR A 398 3.23 9.55 34.79
C TYR A 398 3.85 10.16 36.07
N GLU A 399 4.10 9.37 37.10
CA GLU A 399 4.82 9.82 38.31
C GLU A 399 6.21 10.33 37.93
N PHE A 400 6.99 9.56 37.18
CA PHE A 400 8.31 9.96 36.69
C PHE A 400 8.24 11.25 35.86
N MET A 401 7.31 11.36 34.91
CA MET A 401 7.16 12.54 34.06
C MET A 401 6.77 13.78 34.90
N GLN A 402 5.88 13.61 35.88
CA GLN A 402 5.46 14.70 36.78
C GLN A 402 6.63 15.23 37.62
N GLU A 403 7.53 14.35 38.09
CA GLU A 403 8.72 14.75 38.85
C GLU A 403 9.80 15.40 37.97
N ASN A 404 9.79 15.17 36.64
CA ASN A 404 10.84 15.60 35.72
C ASN A 404 10.31 16.49 34.57
N VAL A 405 9.15 17.15 34.74
CA VAL A 405 8.50 17.99 33.71
C VAL A 405 9.45 19.02 33.12
N ASP A 406 10.10 19.79 33.99
CA ASP A 406 11.01 20.87 33.56
C ASP A 406 12.16 20.33 32.72
N GLN A 407 12.79 19.23 33.16
CA GLN A 407 13.88 18.58 32.42
C GLN A 407 13.42 18.01 31.05
N ILE A 408 12.23 17.42 31.02
CA ILE A 408 11.66 16.87 29.78
C ILE A 408 11.43 18.00 28.78
N ASN A 409 10.78 19.09 29.21
CA ASN A 409 10.49 20.25 28.36
C ASN A 409 11.76 21.00 27.92
N GLU A 410 12.77 21.13 28.79
CA GLU A 410 14.04 21.80 28.47
C GLU A 410 14.91 21.01 27.49
N ASN A 411 14.95 19.68 27.62
CA ASN A 411 15.83 18.83 26.83
C ASN A 411 15.24 18.43 25.48
N LEU A 412 13.91 18.23 25.39
CA LEU A 412 13.27 17.82 24.14
C LEU A 412 13.00 19.04 23.26
N LYS A 413 13.64 19.09 22.09
CA LYS A 413 13.35 20.10 21.05
C LYS A 413 12.06 19.81 20.30
N GLU A 414 11.69 18.55 20.19
CA GLU A 414 10.43 18.12 19.61
C GLU A 414 9.94 16.84 20.30
N PHE A 415 8.76 16.92 20.89
CA PHE A 415 8.02 15.77 21.38
C PHE A 415 6.75 15.64 20.51
N TRP A 416 6.87 14.91 19.43
CA TRP A 416 5.82 14.72 18.43
C TRP A 416 4.95 13.51 18.76
N VAL A 417 3.64 13.72 18.85
CA VAL A 417 2.65 12.65 19.00
C VAL A 417 1.72 12.70 17.78
N ALA A 418 1.67 11.63 17.02
CA ALA A 418 0.85 11.54 15.82
C ALA A 418 -0.09 10.34 15.87
N MET A 419 -1.31 10.53 15.41
CA MET A 419 -2.39 9.55 15.55
C MET A 419 -3.13 9.33 14.23
N GLY A 420 -3.73 8.15 14.08
CA GLY A 420 -4.83 7.94 13.13
C GLY A 420 -6.13 8.58 13.61
N GLY A 421 -7.22 8.39 12.87
CA GLY A 421 -8.55 8.82 13.27
C GLY A 421 -9.13 7.96 14.41
N GLN A 422 -10.39 8.17 14.72
CA GLN A 422 -11.09 7.45 15.81
C GLN A 422 -11.13 5.92 15.61
N GLU A 423 -10.97 5.45 14.39
CA GLU A 423 -10.84 4.04 14.03
C GLU A 423 -9.48 3.43 14.36
N ASP A 424 -8.48 4.22 14.74
CA ASP A 424 -7.20 3.71 15.23
C ASP A 424 -7.36 3.09 16.62
N ILE A 425 -6.93 1.83 16.77
CA ILE A 425 -7.06 1.08 18.04
C ILE A 425 -6.37 1.74 19.23
N ALA A 426 -5.35 2.57 18.99
CA ALA A 426 -4.63 3.29 20.02
C ALA A 426 -5.25 4.68 20.34
N TYR A 427 -6.29 5.10 19.61
CA TYR A 427 -6.84 6.47 19.70
C TYR A 427 -7.23 6.84 21.12
N THR A 428 -8.01 6.02 21.81
CA THR A 428 -8.47 6.28 23.17
C THR A 428 -7.29 6.38 24.16
N ASN A 429 -6.33 5.46 24.08
CA ASN A 429 -5.14 5.47 24.94
C ASN A 429 -4.31 6.74 24.70
N CYS A 430 -4.13 7.14 23.45
CA CYS A 430 -3.42 8.37 23.11
C CYS A 430 -4.14 9.61 23.68
N LYS A 431 -5.44 9.74 23.51
CA LYS A 431 -6.20 10.91 24.00
C LYS A 431 -6.15 11.02 25.52
N VAL A 432 -6.24 9.89 26.24
CA VAL A 432 -6.08 9.88 27.72
C VAL A 432 -4.67 10.29 28.12
N MET A 433 -3.65 9.80 27.41
CA MET A 433 -2.25 10.18 27.63
C MET A 433 -2.04 11.68 27.43
N LEU A 434 -2.54 12.26 26.34
CA LEU A 434 -2.41 13.68 26.04
C LEU A 434 -3.11 14.55 27.08
N GLN A 435 -4.29 14.13 27.56
CA GLN A 435 -4.93 14.83 28.67
C GLN A 435 -4.03 14.84 29.92
N LYS A 436 -3.34 13.74 30.23
CA LYS A 436 -2.38 13.68 31.33
C LYS A 436 -1.17 14.58 31.11
N PHE A 437 -0.68 14.66 29.87
CA PHE A 437 0.40 15.60 29.52
C PHE A 437 -0.01 17.05 29.73
N ASP A 438 -1.23 17.42 29.31
CA ASP A 438 -1.79 18.75 29.53
C ASP A 438 -1.89 19.07 31.07
N GLU A 439 -2.40 18.10 31.86
CA GLU A 439 -2.52 18.25 33.33
C GLU A 439 -1.16 18.41 34.01
N MET A 440 -0.09 17.79 33.52
CA MET A 440 1.27 17.85 34.03
C MET A 440 2.06 19.07 33.51
N GLY A 441 1.66 19.66 32.40
CA GLY A 441 2.41 20.73 31.72
C GLY A 441 3.55 20.20 30.83
N ILE A 442 3.46 18.97 30.32
CA ILE A 442 4.40 18.45 29.32
C ILE A 442 4.14 19.16 27.99
N GLU A 443 5.19 19.70 27.40
CA GLU A 443 5.14 20.32 26.08
C GLU A 443 5.26 19.27 24.98
N TYR A 444 4.30 19.25 24.02
CA TYR A 444 4.29 18.32 22.89
C TYR A 444 3.58 18.93 21.67
N THR A 445 3.90 18.41 20.49
CA THR A 445 3.16 18.68 19.26
C THR A 445 2.25 17.51 18.94
N TYR A 446 0.97 17.77 18.66
CA TYR A 446 0.01 16.73 18.28
C TYR A 446 -0.44 16.87 16.83
N SER A 447 -0.48 15.75 16.11
CA SER A 447 -1.01 15.66 14.75
C SER A 447 -1.95 14.47 14.59
N GLU A 448 -3.01 14.64 13.82
CA GLU A 448 -3.98 13.58 13.50
C GLU A 448 -4.14 13.48 11.98
N TYR A 449 -4.08 12.24 11.46
CA TYR A 449 -4.28 11.95 10.05
C TYR A 449 -5.42 10.95 9.89
N PRO A 450 -6.38 11.17 8.95
CA PRO A 450 -7.51 10.24 8.75
C PRO A 450 -7.03 8.83 8.44
N GLY A 451 -7.61 7.84 9.09
CA GLY A 451 -7.31 6.42 8.91
C GLY A 451 -7.09 5.68 10.21
N GLY A 452 -7.15 4.35 10.17
CA GLY A 452 -6.96 3.48 11.31
C GLY A 452 -5.49 3.15 11.60
N HIS A 453 -5.28 2.06 12.31
CA HIS A 453 -3.97 1.56 12.74
C HIS A 453 -3.23 0.86 11.59
N THR A 454 -2.76 1.64 10.60
CA THR A 454 -2.31 1.14 9.30
C THR A 454 -1.12 1.90 8.72
N TRP A 455 -0.38 1.27 7.79
CA TRP A 455 0.76 1.84 7.11
C TRP A 455 0.50 3.17 6.38
N PRO A 456 -0.65 3.44 5.74
CA PRO A 456 -0.96 4.77 5.20
C PRO A 456 -0.82 5.89 6.24
N VAL A 457 -1.34 5.69 7.45
CA VAL A 457 -1.22 6.65 8.56
C VAL A 457 0.24 6.80 9.00
N TRP A 458 0.96 5.71 9.19
CA TRP A 458 2.34 5.74 9.68
C TRP A 458 3.33 6.33 8.67
N ARG A 459 3.13 6.11 7.36
CA ARG A 459 3.89 6.79 6.31
C ARG A 459 3.68 8.30 6.36
N ASN A 460 2.43 8.74 6.54
CA ASN A 460 2.12 10.16 6.70
C ASN A 460 2.76 10.73 7.96
N ASN A 461 2.73 10.00 9.07
CA ASN A 461 3.37 10.42 10.32
C ASN A 461 4.89 10.59 10.13
N LEU A 462 5.56 9.68 9.45
CA LEU A 462 6.98 9.82 9.13
C LEU A 462 7.25 11.02 8.21
N TYR A 463 6.43 11.18 7.16
CA TYR A 463 6.53 12.29 6.21
C TYR A 463 6.39 13.67 6.88
N THR A 464 5.52 13.79 7.87
CA THR A 464 5.29 15.05 8.60
C THR A 464 6.29 15.26 9.72
N PHE A 465 6.80 14.20 10.35
CA PHE A 465 7.78 14.27 11.44
C PHE A 465 9.21 14.54 10.94
N ALA A 466 9.65 13.87 9.87
CA ALA A 466 11.02 13.99 9.38
C ALA A 466 11.49 15.44 9.09
N PRO A 467 10.64 16.34 8.57
CA PRO A 467 10.99 17.75 8.40
C PRO A 467 11.27 18.53 9.70
N LEU A 468 10.86 18.03 10.84
CA LEU A 468 11.04 18.71 12.14
C LEU A 468 12.41 18.40 12.76
N LEU A 469 13.06 17.34 12.30
CA LEU A 469 14.28 16.82 12.90
C LEU A 469 15.53 17.63 12.54
N PHE A 470 16.39 17.85 13.54
CA PHE A 470 17.76 18.38 13.37
C PHE A 470 17.84 19.78 12.73
N ARG A 471 16.84 20.61 12.94
CA ARG A 471 16.74 21.99 12.42
C ARG A 471 17.67 22.96 13.15
#